data_648d5b66ae737b9510543c730de3207f
#
_entry.id   648d5b66ae737b9510543c730de3207f
#
_cell.length_a   1.000
_cell.length_b   1.000
_cell.length_c   1.000
_cell.angle_alpha   90.00
_cell.angle_beta   90.00
_cell.angle_gamma   90.00
#
_symmetry.space_group_name_H-M   'P 1'
#
loop_
_entity.id
_entity.type
_entity.pdbx_description
1 polymer ?
#
loop_
_entity_poly.entity_id
_entity_poly.type
_entity_poly.pdbx_seq_one_letter_code
_entity_poly.pdbx_strand_id
1 'polypeptide(L)'
;QSMGARKQPLLFCITTNGFVRHGIFDAQYEYAYKVLTGEVKNKRFLPFIYELDDVNEMWDRKNWIKANPGLGTIKKESFLEEMVQKAKEDQPFKPTVIVKDFNIPQTNEAAWLRYEELNNEEKFDIRFDYAIGGFDAADSIDLNAAKVICMRPDDPHIYVKSMYWIPESVLQQAEKMGNRQERDRVPYSLWINQGYMRTCPGQKCDKRIFLEWFKELRDEEDLYILYIGYDPWHIDDTLLREFKTEFGESSMIPIRQGVKTLSTPMKDLKAEFREKNIVYNNNPIDKWCLINT
;
A
#
# COMPACT_ATOMS: atom_id res chain seq x y z
N GLN A 1 -6.92 -21.53 -12.09
CA GLN A 1 -7.49 -22.89 -12.04
C GLN A 1 -8.24 -23.29 -13.33
N SER A 2 -8.76 -22.35 -14.13
CA SER A 2 -9.48 -22.66 -15.40
C SER A 2 -8.58 -23.17 -16.55
N MET A 3 -7.27 -23.11 -16.42
CA MET A 3 -6.32 -23.53 -17.45
C MET A 3 -6.20 -25.05 -17.59
N GLY A 4 -6.42 -25.80 -16.50
CA GLY A 4 -6.30 -27.28 -16.50
C GLY A 4 -7.28 -28.02 -17.41
N ALA A 5 -8.41 -27.40 -17.75
CA ALA A 5 -9.43 -27.98 -18.63
C ALA A 5 -9.19 -27.70 -20.14
N ARG A 6 -8.16 -26.94 -20.49
CA ARG A 6 -7.88 -26.54 -21.88
C ARG A 6 -6.73 -27.36 -22.46
N LYS A 7 -6.87 -27.77 -23.73
CA LYS A 7 -5.82 -28.52 -24.46
C LYS A 7 -4.56 -27.69 -24.69
N GLN A 8 -4.71 -26.40 -24.90
CA GLN A 8 -3.62 -25.43 -25.10
C GLN A 8 -3.92 -24.17 -24.29
N PRO A 9 -3.66 -24.18 -22.98
CA PRO A 9 -3.84 -22.99 -22.17
C PRO A 9 -2.76 -21.95 -22.48
N LEU A 10 -3.16 -20.71 -22.71
CA LEU A 10 -2.26 -19.57 -22.88
C LEU A 10 -2.66 -18.47 -21.90
N LEU A 11 -1.68 -18.01 -21.14
CA LEU A 11 -1.77 -16.79 -20.31
C LEU A 11 -0.83 -15.75 -20.93
N PHE A 12 -1.37 -14.60 -21.28
CA PHE A 12 -0.61 -13.48 -21.79
C PHE A 12 -0.72 -12.33 -20.79
N CYS A 13 0.42 -11.90 -20.24
CA CYS A 13 0.50 -10.81 -19.27
C CYS A 13 1.27 -9.65 -19.89
N ILE A 14 0.73 -8.44 -19.80
CA ILE A 14 1.38 -7.20 -20.22
C ILE A 14 1.40 -6.27 -19.02
N THR A 15 2.55 -5.70 -18.71
CA THR A 15 2.70 -4.78 -17.58
C THR A 15 3.83 -3.79 -17.84
N THR A 16 3.88 -2.72 -17.06
CA THR A 16 5.00 -1.78 -16.96
C THR A 16 5.54 -1.79 -15.55
N ASN A 17 6.75 -1.33 -15.37
CA ASN A 17 7.32 -1.10 -14.04
C ASN A 17 6.52 -0.07 -13.24
N GLY A 18 6.66 -0.10 -11.94
CA GLY A 18 6.01 0.79 -11.00
C GLY A 18 6.97 1.31 -9.92
N PHE A 19 6.44 2.10 -9.01
CA PHE A 19 7.17 2.62 -7.85
C PHE A 19 7.10 1.67 -6.65
N VAL A 20 6.12 0.77 -6.62
CA VAL A 20 5.97 -0.24 -5.57
C VAL A 20 7.00 -1.33 -5.80
N ARG A 21 7.90 -1.52 -4.82
CA ARG A 21 8.98 -2.52 -4.87
C ARG A 21 8.67 -3.70 -3.95
N HIS A 22 9.35 -4.81 -4.21
CA HIS A 22 9.25 -6.06 -3.44
C HIS A 22 7.84 -6.68 -3.41
N GLY A 23 7.03 -6.39 -4.42
CA GLY A 23 5.72 -6.98 -4.65
C GLY A 23 5.76 -8.22 -5.54
N ILE A 24 4.57 -8.73 -5.88
CA ILE A 24 4.40 -9.87 -6.79
C ILE A 24 5.04 -9.59 -8.16
N PHE A 25 4.98 -8.35 -8.64
CA PHE A 25 5.59 -7.94 -9.90
C PHE A 25 7.12 -8.12 -9.87
N ASP A 26 7.81 -7.66 -8.83
CA ASP A 26 9.26 -7.78 -8.73
C ASP A 26 9.72 -9.24 -8.70
N ALA A 27 8.98 -10.10 -7.99
CA ALA A 27 9.26 -11.53 -7.96
C ALA A 27 9.09 -12.17 -9.36
N GLN A 28 8.06 -11.76 -10.12
CA GLN A 28 7.84 -12.24 -11.48
C GLN A 28 8.89 -11.68 -12.46
N TYR A 29 9.28 -10.43 -12.30
CA TYR A 29 10.33 -9.78 -13.09
C TYR A 29 11.67 -10.48 -12.87
N GLU A 30 12.05 -10.72 -11.62
CA GLU A 30 13.27 -11.45 -11.28
C GLU A 30 13.26 -12.88 -11.86
N TYR A 31 12.14 -13.59 -11.75
CA TYR A 31 11.98 -14.88 -12.37
C TYR A 31 12.10 -14.83 -13.89
N ALA A 32 11.49 -13.83 -14.54
CA ALA A 32 11.58 -13.60 -15.97
C ALA A 32 13.03 -13.35 -16.40
N TYR A 33 13.76 -12.54 -15.64
CA TYR A 33 15.17 -12.27 -15.88
C TYR A 33 16.04 -13.54 -15.79
N LYS A 34 15.84 -14.37 -14.76
CA LYS A 34 16.52 -15.67 -14.61
C LYS A 34 16.25 -16.63 -15.78
N VAL A 35 15.05 -16.58 -16.35
CA VAL A 35 14.73 -17.37 -17.55
C VAL A 35 15.45 -16.83 -18.78
N LEU A 36 15.47 -15.50 -18.97
CA LEU A 36 16.16 -14.86 -20.09
C LEU A 36 17.68 -15.08 -20.06
N THR A 37 18.29 -15.03 -18.89
CA THR A 37 19.72 -15.27 -18.70
C THR A 37 20.10 -16.77 -18.76
N GLY A 38 19.11 -17.68 -18.78
CA GLY A 38 19.33 -19.11 -18.82
C GLY A 38 19.63 -19.75 -17.46
N GLU A 39 19.59 -18.98 -16.38
CA GLU A 39 19.74 -19.49 -15.00
C GLU A 39 18.61 -20.46 -14.65
N VAL A 40 17.39 -20.16 -15.11
CA VAL A 40 16.22 -21.03 -14.97
C VAL A 40 15.73 -21.50 -16.33
N LYS A 41 15.62 -22.82 -16.52
CA LYS A 41 15.09 -23.42 -17.77
C LYS A 41 13.59 -23.65 -17.66
N ASN A 42 12.79 -22.78 -18.27
CA ASN A 42 11.34 -22.96 -18.37
C ASN A 42 10.86 -22.79 -19.81
N LYS A 43 10.61 -23.91 -20.53
CA LYS A 43 10.15 -23.91 -21.92
C LYS A 43 8.69 -23.44 -22.11
N ARG A 44 7.93 -23.26 -21.03
CA ARG A 44 6.53 -22.84 -21.05
C ARG A 44 6.32 -21.38 -20.66
N PHE A 45 7.39 -20.68 -20.34
CA PHE A 45 7.38 -19.27 -19.99
C PHE A 45 8.28 -18.51 -20.95
N LEU A 46 7.69 -17.55 -21.66
CA LEU A 46 8.38 -16.71 -22.65
C LEU A 46 8.32 -15.26 -22.21
N PRO A 47 9.32 -14.77 -21.50
CA PRO A 47 9.38 -13.37 -21.08
C PRO A 47 9.96 -12.46 -22.16
N PHE A 48 9.41 -11.24 -22.26
CA PHE A 48 9.96 -10.12 -23.00
C PHE A 48 10.10 -8.95 -22.02
N ILE A 49 11.31 -8.41 -21.89
CA ILE A 49 11.60 -7.25 -21.06
C ILE A 49 12.16 -6.16 -21.97
N TYR A 50 11.49 -5.00 -21.99
CA TYR A 50 11.88 -3.82 -22.74
C TYR A 50 12.12 -2.67 -21.79
N GLU A 51 13.38 -2.36 -21.53
CA GLU A 51 13.81 -1.32 -20.59
C GLU A 51 15.15 -0.72 -21.06
N LEU A 52 15.54 0.40 -20.51
CA LEU A 52 16.93 0.89 -20.68
C LEU A 52 17.86 0.10 -19.77
N ASP A 53 19.12 -0.04 -20.18
CA ASP A 53 20.14 -0.72 -19.40
C ASP A 53 20.64 0.18 -18.24
N ASP A 54 20.63 1.50 -18.44
CA ASP A 54 21.01 2.49 -17.45
C ASP A 54 20.11 3.74 -17.55
N VAL A 55 19.82 4.38 -16.39
CA VAL A 55 19.00 5.59 -16.32
C VAL A 55 19.53 6.73 -17.19
N ASN A 56 20.85 6.86 -17.33
CA ASN A 56 21.44 7.93 -18.10
C ASN A 56 21.22 7.77 -19.60
N GLU A 57 20.88 6.56 -20.07
CA GLU A 57 20.52 6.33 -21.47
C GLU A 57 19.24 7.08 -21.90
N MET A 58 18.41 7.50 -20.96
CA MET A 58 17.22 8.32 -21.25
C MET A 58 17.55 9.63 -21.97
N TRP A 59 18.78 10.13 -21.80
CA TRP A 59 19.23 11.39 -22.44
C TRP A 59 19.71 11.21 -23.88
N ASP A 60 19.93 9.96 -24.31
CA ASP A 60 20.30 9.65 -25.70
C ASP A 60 19.15 8.97 -26.44
N ARG A 61 18.58 9.72 -27.40
CA ARG A 61 17.44 9.27 -28.22
C ARG A 61 17.63 7.90 -28.88
N LYS A 62 18.87 7.54 -29.22
CA LYS A 62 19.19 6.25 -29.85
C LYS A 62 18.86 5.05 -28.99
N ASN A 63 18.89 5.23 -27.66
CA ASN A 63 18.62 4.17 -26.71
C ASN A 63 17.12 3.99 -26.41
N TRP A 64 16.26 4.96 -26.73
CA TRP A 64 14.85 4.93 -26.39
C TRP A 64 14.09 3.73 -26.96
N ILE A 65 14.55 3.21 -28.10
CA ILE A 65 13.98 2.02 -28.73
C ILE A 65 14.11 0.76 -27.86
N LYS A 66 15.08 0.69 -26.96
CA LYS A 66 15.27 -0.44 -26.03
C LYS A 66 14.05 -0.63 -25.13
N ALA A 67 13.53 0.45 -24.58
CA ALA A 67 12.35 0.46 -23.73
C ALA A 67 11.03 0.63 -24.52
N ASN A 68 11.10 1.12 -25.75
CA ASN A 68 9.93 1.44 -26.56
C ASN A 68 10.05 0.80 -27.96
N PRO A 69 9.86 -0.52 -28.10
CA PRO A 69 10.04 -1.20 -29.38
C PRO A 69 9.05 -0.72 -30.48
N GLY A 70 7.93 -0.10 -30.09
CA GLY A 70 6.97 0.55 -31.00
C GLY A 70 7.20 2.04 -31.22
N LEU A 71 8.37 2.57 -30.88
CA LEU A 71 8.68 3.99 -31.07
C LEU A 71 8.66 4.37 -32.56
N GLY A 72 8.02 5.48 -32.87
CA GLY A 72 7.81 5.92 -34.27
C GLY A 72 6.60 5.30 -34.97
N THR A 73 6.06 4.20 -34.43
CA THR A 73 4.85 3.54 -34.99
C THR A 73 3.66 3.62 -34.04
N ILE A 74 3.77 3.06 -32.86
CA ILE A 74 2.71 3.04 -31.84
C ILE A 74 2.83 4.27 -30.92
N LYS A 75 4.07 4.58 -30.47
CA LYS A 75 4.38 5.72 -29.64
C LYS A 75 5.13 6.77 -30.45
N LYS A 76 4.60 8.00 -30.47
CA LYS A 76 5.24 9.10 -31.20
C LYS A 76 6.56 9.49 -30.53
N GLU A 77 7.61 9.67 -31.32
CA GLU A 77 8.91 10.13 -30.81
C GLU A 77 8.81 11.52 -30.17
N SER A 78 8.02 12.43 -30.77
CA SER A 78 7.81 13.78 -30.23
C SER A 78 7.20 13.79 -28.84
N PHE A 79 6.30 12.82 -28.54
CA PHE A 79 5.74 12.69 -27.20
C PHE A 79 6.82 12.30 -26.18
N LEU A 80 7.65 11.32 -26.54
CA LEU A 80 8.71 10.88 -25.63
C LEU A 80 9.77 11.97 -25.43
N GLU A 81 10.07 12.73 -26.48
CA GLU A 81 10.97 13.89 -26.44
C GLU A 81 10.45 14.98 -25.47
N GLU A 82 9.12 15.26 -25.51
CA GLU A 82 8.47 16.17 -24.57
C GLU A 82 8.57 15.66 -23.13
N MET A 83 8.33 14.38 -22.88
CA MET A 83 8.45 13.79 -21.54
C MET A 83 9.89 13.85 -21.01
N VAL A 84 10.87 13.55 -21.83
CA VAL A 84 12.30 13.65 -21.47
C VAL A 84 12.69 15.09 -21.19
N GLN A 85 12.24 16.05 -22.01
CA GLN A 85 12.50 17.46 -21.78
C GLN A 85 11.89 17.94 -20.45
N LYS A 86 10.65 17.56 -20.19
CA LYS A 86 9.99 17.86 -18.94
C LYS A 86 10.71 17.24 -17.72
N ALA A 87 11.19 16.00 -17.84
CA ALA A 87 12.00 15.36 -16.79
C ALA A 87 13.33 16.07 -16.52
N LYS A 88 13.86 16.79 -17.50
CA LYS A 88 15.08 17.60 -17.38
C LYS A 88 14.83 18.89 -16.62
N GLU A 89 13.66 19.48 -16.81
CA GLU A 89 13.25 20.76 -16.20
C GLU A 89 12.62 20.57 -14.82
N ASP A 90 11.90 19.46 -14.61
CA ASP A 90 11.16 19.12 -13.39
C ASP A 90 11.75 17.85 -12.75
N GLN A 91 12.65 18.04 -11.79
CA GLN A 91 13.31 16.92 -11.10
C GLN A 91 12.34 15.97 -10.37
N PRO A 92 11.28 16.43 -9.70
CA PRO A 92 10.23 15.57 -9.14
C PRO A 92 9.48 14.71 -10.19
N PHE A 93 9.37 15.17 -11.43
CA PHE A 93 8.72 14.44 -12.51
C PHE A 93 9.62 13.37 -13.15
N LYS A 94 10.94 13.52 -13.05
CA LYS A 94 11.93 12.61 -13.65
C LYS A 94 11.71 11.13 -13.32
N PRO A 95 11.45 10.71 -12.06
CA PRO A 95 11.19 9.32 -11.72
C PRO A 95 9.97 8.74 -12.47
N THR A 96 8.95 9.55 -12.69
CA THR A 96 7.76 9.14 -13.45
C THR A 96 8.11 8.75 -14.88
N VAL A 97 8.93 9.53 -15.56
CA VAL A 97 9.36 9.24 -16.93
C VAL A 97 10.26 8.00 -16.97
N ILE A 98 11.18 7.86 -16.03
CA ILE A 98 12.08 6.70 -15.92
C ILE A 98 11.25 5.41 -15.79
N VAL A 99 10.25 5.41 -14.91
CA VAL A 99 9.42 4.23 -14.66
C VAL A 99 8.45 3.96 -15.81
N LYS A 100 7.69 4.97 -16.24
CA LYS A 100 6.57 4.77 -17.18
C LYS A 100 6.97 4.73 -18.65
N ASP A 101 8.01 5.46 -19.00
CA ASP A 101 8.45 5.59 -20.39
C ASP A 101 9.69 4.75 -20.70
N PHE A 102 10.49 4.43 -19.69
CA PHE A 102 11.73 3.67 -19.88
C PHE A 102 11.79 2.36 -19.11
N ASN A 103 10.74 2.02 -18.35
CA ASN A 103 10.58 0.77 -17.60
C ASN A 103 11.69 0.46 -16.58
N ILE A 104 12.53 1.44 -16.23
CA ILE A 104 13.51 1.24 -15.17
C ILE A 104 12.82 1.40 -13.81
N PRO A 105 12.90 0.38 -12.95
CA PRO A 105 12.34 0.47 -11.61
C PRO A 105 13.00 1.62 -10.83
N GLN A 106 12.20 2.45 -10.21
CA GLN A 106 12.65 3.47 -9.30
C GLN A 106 12.02 3.25 -7.93
N THR A 107 12.81 3.40 -6.90
CA THR A 107 12.27 3.71 -5.57
C THR A 107 11.77 5.15 -5.62
N ASN A 108 10.59 5.38 -5.10
CA ASN A 108 10.11 6.75 -4.98
C ASN A 108 11.00 7.46 -3.94
N GLU A 109 11.99 8.24 -4.40
CA GLU A 109 12.84 9.05 -3.52
C GLU A 109 12.02 10.10 -2.76
N ALA A 110 10.84 10.43 -3.29
CA ALA A 110 9.84 11.27 -2.64
C ALA A 110 8.93 10.49 -1.69
N ALA A 111 9.03 9.16 -1.63
CA ALA A 111 8.25 8.37 -0.67
C ALA A 111 8.59 8.82 0.76
N TRP A 112 7.56 8.97 1.56
CA TRP A 112 7.73 9.35 2.96
C TRP A 112 8.61 8.36 3.72
N LEU A 113 8.44 7.05 3.46
CA LEU A 113 9.28 5.96 3.97
C LEU A 113 9.70 5.01 2.86
N ARG A 114 10.96 4.55 2.91
CA ARG A 114 11.46 3.52 1.99
C ARG A 114 11.08 2.12 2.49
N TYR A 115 11.02 1.16 1.58
CA TYR A 115 10.67 -0.23 1.93
C TYR A 115 11.58 -0.82 3.01
N GLU A 116 12.89 -0.54 2.95
CA GLU A 116 13.87 -1.02 3.92
C GLU A 116 13.63 -0.42 5.31
N GLU A 117 13.15 0.83 5.36
CA GLU A 117 12.78 1.51 6.62
C GLU A 117 11.52 0.88 7.22
N LEU A 118 10.56 0.46 6.37
CA LEU A 118 9.31 -0.17 6.79
C LEU A 118 9.50 -1.62 7.25
N ASN A 119 10.36 -2.40 6.55
CA ASN A 119 10.49 -3.81 6.88
C ASN A 119 11.11 -3.99 8.26
N ASN A 120 10.38 -4.68 9.15
CA ASN A 120 10.87 -5.07 10.48
C ASN A 120 10.83 -6.60 10.59
N GLU A 121 11.93 -7.22 10.97
CA GLU A 121 12.03 -8.67 11.15
C GLU A 121 11.37 -9.13 12.45
N GLU A 122 11.23 -8.21 13.42
CA GLU A 122 10.57 -8.50 14.66
C GLU A 122 9.07 -8.68 14.48
N LYS A 123 8.53 -9.65 15.20
CA LYS A 123 7.11 -9.96 15.27
C LYS A 123 6.69 -10.13 16.71
N PHE A 124 5.43 -9.87 16.97
CA PHE A 124 4.85 -10.09 18.27
C PHE A 124 3.58 -10.97 18.16
N ASP A 125 3.44 -11.82 19.14
CA ASP A 125 2.24 -12.61 19.45
C ASP A 125 2.08 -12.61 20.97
N ILE A 126 1.97 -11.40 21.54
CA ILE A 126 1.91 -11.18 23.00
C ILE A 126 0.66 -10.37 23.33
N ARG A 127 0.09 -10.62 24.49
CA ARG A 127 -1.02 -9.83 25.01
C ARG A 127 -0.51 -8.56 25.68
N PHE A 128 -1.31 -7.52 25.54
CA PHE A 128 -1.11 -6.23 26.20
C PHE A 128 -2.36 -5.91 27.02
N ASP A 129 -2.19 -5.26 28.13
CA ASP A 129 -3.30 -4.87 29.01
C ASP A 129 -3.92 -3.55 28.54
N TYR A 130 -3.11 -2.64 27.96
CA TYR A 130 -3.53 -1.28 27.61
C TYR A 130 -3.05 -0.89 26.21
N ALA A 131 -3.87 -0.07 25.56
CA ALA A 131 -3.55 0.50 24.25
C ALA A 131 -4.07 1.93 24.11
N ILE A 132 -3.49 2.64 23.14
CA ILE A 132 -4.05 3.88 22.61
C ILE A 132 -4.55 3.57 21.20
N GLY A 133 -5.82 3.88 20.95
CA GLY A 133 -6.48 3.65 19.68
C GLY A 133 -6.52 4.90 18.80
N GLY A 134 -6.78 4.69 17.52
CA GLY A 134 -7.10 5.73 16.57
C GLY A 134 -7.78 5.14 15.34
N PHE A 135 -8.63 5.92 14.69
CA PHE A 135 -9.26 5.49 13.45
C PHE A 135 -9.39 6.65 12.45
N ASP A 136 -9.38 6.28 11.19
CA ASP A 136 -9.64 7.16 10.05
C ASP A 136 -10.82 6.62 9.24
N ALA A 137 -11.86 7.43 9.16
CA ALA A 137 -13.14 7.07 8.57
C ALA A 137 -13.29 7.66 7.17
N ALA A 138 -13.33 6.80 6.18
CA ALA A 138 -13.61 7.18 4.80
C ALA A 138 -15.13 7.33 4.54
N ASP A 139 -15.49 8.30 3.71
CA ASP A 139 -16.90 8.56 3.38
C ASP A 139 -17.41 7.73 2.18
N SER A 140 -16.51 7.19 1.34
CA SER A 140 -16.95 6.48 0.12
C SER A 140 -16.12 5.25 -0.21
N ILE A 141 -15.15 5.39 -1.10
CA ILE A 141 -14.41 4.26 -1.70
C ILE A 141 -13.04 4.00 -1.08
N ASP A 142 -12.58 4.91 -0.25
CA ASP A 142 -11.29 4.79 0.41
C ASP A 142 -11.32 3.77 1.56
N LEU A 143 -10.15 3.33 1.98
CA LEU A 143 -10.00 2.40 3.09
C LEU A 143 -10.42 3.05 4.41
N ASN A 144 -11.27 2.38 5.15
CA ASN A 144 -11.50 2.67 6.55
C ASN A 144 -10.43 1.95 7.37
N ALA A 145 -9.80 2.63 8.30
CA ALA A 145 -8.68 2.10 9.07
C ALA A 145 -8.82 2.37 10.57
N ALA A 146 -8.55 1.37 11.39
CA ALA A 146 -8.35 1.56 12.82
C ALA A 146 -7.07 0.87 13.29
N LYS A 147 -6.42 1.48 14.26
CA LYS A 147 -5.17 0.98 14.82
C LYS A 147 -5.18 1.11 16.32
N VAL A 148 -4.45 0.22 16.97
CA VAL A 148 -4.05 0.40 18.37
C VAL A 148 -2.54 0.30 18.45
N ILE A 149 -1.96 1.14 19.31
CA ILE A 149 -0.56 1.08 19.70
C ILE A 149 -0.47 0.64 21.15
N CYS A 150 0.41 -0.32 21.40
CA CYS A 150 0.70 -0.87 22.71
C CYS A 150 2.18 -0.64 23.03
N MET A 151 2.49 -0.39 24.28
CA MET A 151 3.85 -0.18 24.79
C MET A 151 4.03 -0.94 26.08
N ARG A 152 5.27 -1.23 26.43
CA ARG A 152 5.65 -1.85 27.72
C ARG A 152 6.65 -0.97 28.44
N PRO A 153 6.65 -0.95 29.77
CA PRO A 153 7.72 -0.33 30.52
C PRO A 153 9.08 -0.91 30.13
N ASP A 154 10.07 -0.06 30.02
CA ASP A 154 11.47 -0.42 29.70
C ASP A 154 11.68 -1.09 28.32
N ASP A 155 10.71 -1.04 27.44
CA ASP A 155 10.77 -1.53 26.06
C ASP A 155 10.62 -0.35 25.10
N PRO A 156 11.60 -0.07 24.21
CA PRO A 156 11.51 1.03 23.26
C PRO A 156 10.51 0.77 22.14
N HIS A 157 10.04 -0.48 21.96
CA HIS A 157 9.18 -0.84 20.86
C HIS A 157 7.74 -0.36 21.03
N ILE A 158 7.18 0.05 19.91
CA ILE A 158 5.77 0.40 19.74
C ILE A 158 5.12 -0.71 18.93
N TYR A 159 4.22 -1.45 19.54
CA TYR A 159 3.52 -2.58 18.95
C TYR A 159 2.20 -2.12 18.36
N VAL A 160 1.98 -2.42 17.07
CA VAL A 160 0.83 -1.92 16.33
C VAL A 160 -0.05 -3.07 15.85
N LYS A 161 -1.35 -3.04 16.22
CA LYS A 161 -2.39 -3.85 15.59
C LYS A 161 -3.25 -2.95 14.70
N SER A 162 -3.55 -3.42 13.50
CA SER A 162 -4.33 -2.67 12.50
C SER A 162 -5.48 -3.51 12.00
N MET A 163 -6.62 -2.87 11.73
CA MET A 163 -7.75 -3.44 11.02
C MET A 163 -8.24 -2.46 9.95
N TYR A 164 -8.66 -3.02 8.83
CA TYR A 164 -9.12 -2.26 7.68
C TYR A 164 -10.48 -2.76 7.20
N TRP A 165 -11.26 -1.86 6.60
CA TRP A 165 -12.57 -2.19 6.02
C TRP A 165 -12.75 -1.52 4.68
N ILE A 166 -13.45 -2.23 3.79
CA ILE A 166 -13.93 -1.69 2.52
C ILE A 166 -15.40 -2.09 2.30
N PRO A 167 -16.19 -1.28 1.57
CA PRO A 167 -17.50 -1.70 1.12
C PRO A 167 -17.45 -2.91 0.16
N GLU A 168 -18.39 -3.81 0.25
CA GLU A 168 -18.51 -4.95 -0.70
C GLU A 168 -18.60 -4.50 -2.15
N SER A 169 -19.22 -3.34 -2.42
CA SER A 169 -19.30 -2.77 -3.76
C SER A 169 -17.91 -2.46 -4.37
N VAL A 170 -16.96 -2.02 -3.55
CA VAL A 170 -15.57 -1.75 -3.98
C VAL A 170 -14.88 -3.05 -4.35
N LEU A 171 -15.05 -4.10 -3.52
CA LEU A 171 -14.51 -5.43 -3.80
C LEU A 171 -15.07 -6.00 -5.10
N GLN A 172 -16.39 -5.94 -5.28
CA GLN A 172 -17.07 -6.41 -6.50
C GLN A 172 -16.64 -5.63 -7.75
N GLN A 173 -16.41 -4.32 -7.63
CA GLN A 173 -15.90 -3.50 -8.72
C GLN A 173 -14.46 -3.88 -9.07
N ALA A 174 -13.59 -4.06 -8.07
CA ALA A 174 -12.21 -4.49 -8.26
C ALA A 174 -12.14 -5.86 -8.94
N GLU A 175 -13.02 -6.81 -8.58
CA GLU A 175 -13.12 -8.12 -9.20
C GLU A 175 -13.64 -8.05 -10.65
N LYS A 176 -14.64 -7.20 -10.92
CA LYS A 176 -15.22 -7.01 -12.26
C LYS A 176 -14.27 -6.28 -13.21
N MET A 177 -13.51 -5.30 -12.73
CA MET A 177 -12.51 -4.56 -13.50
C MET A 177 -11.27 -5.40 -13.82
N GLY A 178 -11.16 -6.56 -13.22
CA GLY A 178 -10.04 -7.49 -13.33
C GLY A 178 -9.61 -7.91 -14.74
N ASN A 179 -10.32 -7.51 -15.79
CA ASN A 179 -9.97 -7.81 -17.18
C ASN A 179 -9.58 -6.59 -18.03
N ARG A 180 -9.58 -5.35 -17.51
CA ARG A 180 -9.36 -4.17 -18.39
C ARG A 180 -8.34 -3.13 -17.95
N GLN A 181 -7.95 -3.06 -16.66
CA GLN A 181 -6.92 -2.10 -16.24
C GLN A 181 -6.07 -2.68 -15.10
N GLU A 182 -4.96 -3.29 -15.48
CA GLU A 182 -3.99 -3.95 -14.56
C GLU A 182 -3.14 -2.97 -13.73
N ARG A 183 -3.47 -1.67 -13.70
CA ARG A 183 -2.53 -0.68 -13.16
C ARG A 183 -2.43 -0.62 -11.65
N ASP A 184 -3.51 -0.94 -10.90
CA ASP A 184 -3.51 -0.79 -9.44
C ASP A 184 -4.36 -1.87 -8.77
N ARG A 185 -4.10 -3.14 -9.06
CA ARG A 185 -4.79 -4.23 -8.38
C ARG A 185 -4.31 -4.34 -6.94
N VAL A 186 -4.98 -3.57 -6.10
CA VAL A 186 -4.89 -3.79 -4.66
C VAL A 186 -5.44 -5.19 -4.36
N PRO A 187 -4.70 -6.09 -3.73
CA PRO A 187 -5.11 -7.49 -3.54
C PRO A 187 -6.11 -7.64 -2.37
N TYR A 188 -7.23 -6.93 -2.45
CA TYR A 188 -8.24 -6.90 -1.39
C TYR A 188 -8.69 -8.29 -0.97
N SER A 189 -9.02 -9.17 -1.94
CA SER A 189 -9.45 -10.54 -1.65
C SER A 189 -8.40 -11.36 -0.90
N LEU A 190 -7.10 -11.13 -1.19
CA LEU A 190 -6.01 -11.78 -0.48
C LEU A 190 -5.94 -11.28 0.97
N TRP A 191 -6.01 -9.97 1.18
CA TRP A 191 -5.95 -9.36 2.51
C TRP A 191 -7.14 -9.74 3.38
N ILE A 192 -8.33 -9.88 2.78
CA ILE A 192 -9.54 -10.37 3.48
C ILE A 192 -9.33 -11.82 3.90
N ASN A 193 -8.86 -12.69 2.99
CA ASN A 193 -8.63 -14.10 3.29
C ASN A 193 -7.53 -14.32 4.35
N GLN A 194 -6.59 -13.39 4.46
CA GLN A 194 -5.54 -13.40 5.47
C GLN A 194 -5.97 -12.76 6.81
N GLY A 195 -7.18 -12.18 6.89
CA GLY A 195 -7.70 -11.56 8.11
C GLY A 195 -7.21 -10.14 8.39
N TYR A 196 -6.48 -9.50 7.47
CA TYR A 196 -6.01 -8.12 7.62
C TYR A 196 -7.08 -7.08 7.30
N MET A 197 -8.15 -7.49 6.62
CA MET A 197 -9.22 -6.61 6.16
C MET A 197 -10.57 -7.30 6.30
N ARG A 198 -11.62 -6.51 6.55
CA ARG A 198 -13.02 -6.95 6.57
C ARG A 198 -13.83 -6.21 5.51
N THR A 199 -14.96 -6.77 5.09
CA THR A 199 -15.90 -6.10 4.21
C THR A 199 -17.08 -5.56 4.99
N CYS A 200 -17.66 -4.46 4.51
CA CYS A 200 -18.91 -3.91 5.00
C CYS A 200 -20.00 -4.13 3.95
N PRO A 201 -21.23 -4.50 4.33
CA PRO A 201 -22.34 -4.65 3.39
C PRO A 201 -22.64 -3.35 2.63
N GLY A 202 -22.96 -3.48 1.34
CA GLY A 202 -23.44 -2.37 0.51
C GLY A 202 -22.33 -1.48 -0.08
N GLN A 203 -22.63 -0.16 -0.19
CA GLN A 203 -21.78 0.80 -0.88
C GLN A 203 -20.92 1.68 0.05
N LYS A 204 -21.22 1.69 1.34
CA LYS A 204 -20.50 2.45 2.36
C LYS A 204 -20.37 1.63 3.63
N CYS A 205 -19.28 1.80 4.34
CA CYS A 205 -19.15 1.23 5.67
C CYS A 205 -19.91 2.07 6.71
N ASP A 206 -20.68 1.42 7.58
CA ASP A 206 -21.19 2.08 8.79
C ASP A 206 -20.00 2.32 9.73
N LYS A 207 -19.79 3.55 10.14
CA LYS A 207 -18.66 3.94 11.01
C LYS A 207 -18.69 3.30 12.42
N ARG A 208 -19.80 2.62 12.78
CA ARG A 208 -19.87 1.77 13.99
C ARG A 208 -18.90 0.61 13.98
N ILE A 209 -18.39 0.21 12.79
CA ILE A 209 -17.35 -0.82 12.68
C ILE A 209 -16.14 -0.55 13.56
N PHE A 210 -15.77 0.72 13.75
CA PHE A 210 -14.65 1.11 14.62
C PHE A 210 -14.99 0.87 16.09
N LEU A 211 -16.19 1.27 16.52
CA LEU A 211 -16.69 1.04 17.87
C LEU A 211 -16.70 -0.45 18.20
N GLU A 212 -17.25 -1.26 17.29
CA GLU A 212 -17.33 -2.71 17.48
C GLU A 212 -15.95 -3.36 17.53
N TRP A 213 -15.00 -2.91 16.69
CA TRP A 213 -13.65 -3.45 16.72
C TRP A 213 -12.90 -3.12 18.03
N PHE A 214 -13.01 -1.90 18.54
CA PHE A 214 -12.41 -1.56 19.82
C PHE A 214 -13.04 -2.34 20.98
N LYS A 215 -14.34 -2.61 20.91
CA LYS A 215 -15.03 -3.49 21.89
C LYS A 215 -14.53 -4.93 21.76
N GLU A 216 -14.40 -5.45 20.53
CA GLU A 216 -13.84 -6.79 20.27
C GLU A 216 -12.46 -6.94 20.91
N LEU A 217 -11.56 -5.97 20.72
CA LEU A 217 -10.24 -5.99 21.35
C LEU A 217 -10.30 -6.02 22.89
N ARG A 218 -11.21 -5.25 23.47
CA ARG A 218 -11.42 -5.24 24.93
C ARG A 218 -12.01 -6.56 25.43
N ASP A 219 -13.07 -7.04 24.78
CA ASP A 219 -13.88 -8.14 25.29
C ASP A 219 -13.28 -9.52 24.98
N GLU A 220 -12.52 -9.65 23.87
CA GLU A 220 -11.93 -10.92 23.44
C GLU A 220 -10.43 -11.03 23.80
N GLU A 221 -9.71 -9.90 23.81
CA GLU A 221 -8.26 -9.89 24.06
C GLU A 221 -7.88 -9.28 25.43
N ASP A 222 -8.84 -8.84 26.23
CA ASP A 222 -8.63 -8.11 27.50
C ASP A 222 -7.79 -6.84 27.32
N LEU A 223 -7.86 -6.20 26.14
CA LEU A 223 -7.06 -5.02 25.81
C LEU A 223 -7.85 -3.73 26.10
N TYR A 224 -7.51 -3.02 27.16
CA TYR A 224 -8.18 -1.78 27.54
C TYR A 224 -7.67 -0.58 26.73
N ILE A 225 -8.58 0.06 25.99
CA ILE A 225 -8.25 1.23 25.16
C ILE A 225 -8.39 2.49 26.03
N LEU A 226 -7.26 3.11 26.35
CA LEU A 226 -7.21 4.28 27.24
C LEU A 226 -7.70 5.55 26.56
N TYR A 227 -7.27 5.77 25.31
CA TYR A 227 -7.61 6.92 24.49
C TYR A 227 -7.87 6.49 23.05
N ILE A 228 -8.78 7.18 22.36
CA ILE A 228 -9.09 6.94 20.95
C ILE A 228 -9.02 8.27 20.21
N GLY A 229 -8.05 8.41 19.33
CA GLY A 229 -7.92 9.53 18.41
C GLY A 229 -8.88 9.41 17.24
N TYR A 230 -9.54 10.50 16.87
CA TYR A 230 -10.47 10.54 15.74
C TYR A 230 -10.45 11.88 15.02
N ASP A 231 -10.75 11.88 13.71
CA ASP A 231 -10.97 13.13 12.98
C ASP A 231 -12.40 13.62 13.24
N PRO A 232 -12.57 14.81 13.83
CA PRO A 232 -13.88 15.37 14.14
C PRO A 232 -14.73 15.70 12.91
N TRP A 233 -14.15 15.77 11.69
CA TRP A 233 -14.88 16.02 10.45
C TRP A 233 -15.62 14.79 9.91
N HIS A 234 -15.20 13.59 10.33
CA HIS A 234 -15.70 12.32 9.80
C HIS A 234 -16.51 11.49 10.80
N ILE A 235 -16.90 12.07 11.93
CA ILE A 235 -17.75 11.41 12.94
C ILE A 235 -18.96 12.29 13.26
N ASP A 236 -20.14 11.68 13.31
CA ASP A 236 -21.34 12.38 13.75
C ASP A 236 -21.50 12.38 15.29
N ASP A 237 -22.32 13.30 15.80
CA ASP A 237 -22.54 13.44 17.24
C ASP A 237 -23.16 12.22 17.91
N THR A 238 -23.91 11.41 17.16
CA THR A 238 -24.57 10.21 17.69
C THR A 238 -23.53 9.14 17.94
N LEU A 239 -22.72 8.84 16.94
CA LEU A 239 -21.64 7.87 17.07
C LEU A 239 -20.58 8.30 18.09
N LEU A 240 -20.26 9.60 18.12
CA LEU A 240 -19.33 10.13 19.14
C LEU A 240 -19.88 9.93 20.56
N ARG A 241 -21.18 10.10 20.78
CA ARG A 241 -21.83 9.79 22.07
C ARG A 241 -21.80 8.31 22.41
N GLU A 242 -22.00 7.43 21.43
CA GLU A 242 -21.86 5.97 21.62
C GLU A 242 -20.43 5.63 22.10
N PHE A 243 -19.39 6.17 21.44
CA PHE A 243 -18.00 5.99 21.85
C PHE A 243 -17.72 6.51 23.28
N LYS A 244 -18.21 7.70 23.60
CA LYS A 244 -18.05 8.29 24.93
C LYS A 244 -18.74 7.50 26.03
N THR A 245 -19.90 6.93 25.72
CA THR A 245 -20.64 6.06 26.63
C THR A 245 -19.87 4.75 26.90
N GLU A 246 -19.24 4.19 25.89
CA GLU A 246 -18.55 2.91 25.96
C GLU A 246 -17.15 3.01 26.56
N PHE A 247 -16.36 4.03 26.16
CA PHE A 247 -14.95 4.18 26.53
C PHE A 247 -14.69 5.31 27.53
N GLY A 248 -15.67 6.16 27.78
CA GLY A 248 -15.56 7.31 28.67
C GLY A 248 -15.44 8.65 27.91
N GLU A 249 -15.95 9.70 28.55
CA GLU A 249 -15.97 11.05 27.96
C GLU A 249 -14.57 11.57 27.65
N SER A 250 -13.61 11.34 28.53
CA SER A 250 -12.22 11.81 28.41
C SER A 250 -11.35 10.96 27.50
N SER A 251 -11.82 9.79 27.07
CA SER A 251 -11.05 8.87 26.23
C SER A 251 -11.08 9.27 24.75
N MET A 252 -12.06 10.06 24.33
CA MET A 252 -12.21 10.49 22.94
C MET A 252 -11.44 11.76 22.64
N ILE A 253 -10.35 11.65 21.87
CA ILE A 253 -9.40 12.73 21.59
C ILE A 253 -9.58 13.20 20.13
N PRO A 254 -10.08 14.43 19.90
CA PRO A 254 -10.19 14.96 18.54
C PRO A 254 -8.81 15.30 17.97
N ILE A 255 -8.47 14.72 16.83
CA ILE A 255 -7.23 14.95 16.08
C ILE A 255 -7.57 15.65 14.78
N ARG A 256 -7.36 16.96 14.70
CA ARG A 256 -7.56 17.72 13.45
C ARG A 256 -6.46 17.39 12.46
N GLN A 257 -6.84 16.93 11.28
CA GLN A 257 -5.90 16.62 10.21
C GLN A 257 -5.38 17.91 9.57
N GLY A 258 -4.11 18.20 9.80
CA GLY A 258 -3.46 19.38 9.25
C GLY A 258 -2.00 19.51 9.67
N VAL A 259 -1.27 20.35 8.93
CA VAL A 259 0.18 20.53 9.09
C VAL A 259 0.57 20.85 10.54
N LYS A 260 -0.19 21.70 11.24
CA LYS A 260 0.11 22.08 12.63
C LYS A 260 0.02 20.90 13.61
N THR A 261 -0.92 19.99 13.40
CA THR A 261 -1.16 18.86 14.29
C THR A 261 -0.29 17.68 13.94
N LEU A 262 -0.13 17.36 12.64
CA LEU A 262 0.46 16.10 12.19
C LEU A 262 1.95 16.19 11.86
N SER A 263 2.51 17.38 11.58
CA SER A 263 3.90 17.47 11.11
C SER A 263 4.93 16.91 12.09
N THR A 264 4.78 17.17 13.39
CA THR A 264 5.71 16.65 14.41
C THR A 264 5.52 15.13 14.60
N PRO A 265 4.29 14.62 14.87
CA PRO A 265 4.08 13.18 14.97
C PRO A 265 4.53 12.38 13.75
N MET A 266 4.36 12.91 12.53
CA MET A 266 4.83 12.25 11.32
C MET A 266 6.35 12.17 11.24
N LYS A 267 7.08 13.19 11.70
CA LYS A 267 8.55 13.16 11.75
C LYS A 267 9.04 12.15 12.79
N ASP A 268 8.41 12.14 13.95
CA ASP A 268 8.74 11.21 15.03
C ASP A 268 8.46 9.77 14.59
N LEU A 269 7.29 9.51 14.01
CA LEU A 269 6.94 8.20 13.48
C LEU A 269 7.93 7.72 12.40
N LYS A 270 8.41 8.64 11.54
CA LYS A 270 9.45 8.32 10.56
C LYS A 270 10.77 7.90 11.22
N ALA A 271 11.16 8.57 12.31
CA ALA A 271 12.35 8.21 13.07
C ALA A 271 12.20 6.82 13.69
N GLU A 272 11.07 6.53 14.33
CA GLU A 272 10.77 5.24 14.94
C GLU A 272 10.79 4.08 13.93
N PHE A 273 10.31 4.29 12.70
CA PHE A 273 10.44 3.29 11.62
C PHE A 273 11.89 3.04 11.23
N ARG A 274 12.72 4.08 11.18
CA ARG A 274 14.16 3.97 10.85
C ARG A 274 14.93 3.23 11.92
N GLU A 275 14.58 3.45 13.18
CA GLU A 275 15.18 2.78 14.34
C GLU A 275 14.63 1.38 14.57
N LYS A 276 13.63 0.94 13.74
CA LYS A 276 12.95 -0.36 13.85
C LYS A 276 12.14 -0.55 15.14
N ASN A 277 11.82 0.53 15.81
CA ASN A 277 11.01 0.50 17.03
C ASN A 277 9.53 0.19 16.75
N ILE A 278 9.04 0.37 15.52
CA ILE A 278 7.65 0.04 15.15
C ILE A 278 7.55 -1.43 14.77
N VAL A 279 6.92 -2.22 15.64
CA VAL A 279 6.65 -3.65 15.42
C VAL A 279 5.16 -3.82 15.07
N TYR A 280 4.87 -4.14 13.81
CA TYR A 280 3.52 -4.21 13.26
C TYR A 280 3.27 -5.50 12.46
N ASN A 281 4.05 -6.55 12.78
CA ASN A 281 4.02 -7.85 12.12
C ASN A 281 4.12 -7.77 10.58
N ASN A 282 4.70 -6.68 10.07
CA ASN A 282 4.80 -6.43 8.63
C ASN A 282 3.45 -6.51 7.90
N ASN A 283 2.38 -6.02 8.53
CA ASN A 283 1.05 -6.01 7.93
C ASN A 283 1.10 -5.45 6.49
N PRO A 284 0.65 -6.21 5.49
CA PRO A 284 0.82 -5.84 4.08
C PRO A 284 0.04 -4.58 3.68
N ILE A 285 -1.07 -4.28 4.36
CA ILE A 285 -1.87 -3.08 4.10
C ILE A 285 -1.16 -1.85 4.66
N ASP A 286 -0.61 -1.95 5.87
CA ASP A 286 0.22 -0.89 6.46
C ASP A 286 1.39 -0.55 5.53
N LYS A 287 2.12 -1.57 5.06
CA LYS A 287 3.22 -1.36 4.11
C LYS A 287 2.75 -0.69 2.84
N TRP A 288 1.64 -1.18 2.27
CA TRP A 288 1.09 -0.62 1.04
C TRP A 288 0.69 0.85 1.22
N CYS A 289 0.00 1.20 2.30
CA CYS A 289 -0.38 2.58 2.60
C CYS A 289 0.85 3.47 2.76
N LEU A 290 1.83 3.06 3.58
CA LEU A 290 3.01 3.86 3.92
C LEU A 290 3.98 4.07 2.74
N ILE A 291 4.03 3.13 1.78
CA ILE A 291 4.83 3.28 0.55
C ILE A 291 4.17 4.23 -0.44
N ASN A 292 2.84 4.28 -0.44
CA ASN A 292 2.05 5.07 -1.39
C ASN A 292 1.64 6.47 -0.85
N THR A 293 2.16 6.85 0.30
CA THR A 293 1.90 8.16 0.93
C THR A 293 2.79 9.26 0.34
#